data_36717316cfa97d31aedc74021bf63eaa
#
_entry.id   36717316cfa97d31aedc74021bf63eaa
#
_cell.length_a   1.000
_cell.length_b   1.000
_cell.length_c   1.000
_cell.angle_alpha   90.00
_cell.angle_beta   90.00
_cell.angle_gamma   90.00
#
_symmetry.space_group_name_H-M   'P 1'
#
loop_
_entity.id
_entity.type
_entity.pdbx_description
1 polymer ?
#
loop_
_entity_poly.entity_id
_entity_poly.type
_entity_poly.pdbx_seq_one_letter_code
_entity_poly.pdbx_strand_id
1 'polypeptide(L)'
;MRTAPINSADLCASVVAVPPLCRKVDRAIDIGETCRLISHLESGGVRTLLYGGNANLYNMAVSEYAQLLEILDAETGEATVVIPSVGPFFGNITDQAEILKGSSFPAVMVLPVMFPAKPEGVASAVRHFVEKSGIRVVLYIKDEAYISPELAGALVKDGVISWVKYAIVREAPLQDDYLRALLDQVDPAMVVSGIGEQPAIVHLRDFGLGSFTSGCVCIAPSESMRMLAAIKEGDFDGAEKIRVKFADLENLRNAHGPIPVLHHAVGLAGIADTGTQLPLMADLDKELMEPVRKAAGALMECAGL
;
A
#
# COMPACT_ATOMS: atom_id res chain seq x y z
N MET A 1 17.79 0.49 3.57
CA MET A 1 16.71 1.29 2.92
C MET A 1 17.01 2.80 2.89
N ARG A 2 16.25 3.58 2.12
CA ARG A 2 16.34 5.05 2.11
C ARG A 2 15.63 5.65 3.34
N THR A 3 16.33 6.54 4.06
CA THR A 3 15.85 7.10 5.34
C THR A 3 15.44 8.58 5.27
N ALA A 4 15.74 9.27 4.14
CA ALA A 4 15.38 10.67 3.96
C ALA A 4 13.85 10.87 3.99
N PRO A 5 13.35 12.00 4.54
CA PRO A 5 11.94 12.33 4.52
C PRO A 5 11.35 12.25 3.10
N ILE A 6 10.14 11.71 3.00
CA ILE A 6 9.43 11.56 1.72
C ILE A 6 8.86 12.94 1.33
N ASN A 7 9.07 13.33 0.07
CA ASN A 7 8.46 14.50 -0.53
C ASN A 7 7.57 14.11 -1.73
N SER A 8 6.86 15.06 -2.32
CA SER A 8 5.97 14.81 -3.46
C SER A 8 6.70 14.28 -4.69
N ALA A 9 7.95 14.70 -4.94
CA ALA A 9 8.74 14.18 -6.05
C ALA A 9 9.07 12.68 -5.86
N ASP A 10 9.34 12.26 -4.63
CA ASP A 10 9.54 10.85 -4.30
C ASP A 10 8.30 10.00 -4.55
N LEU A 11 7.13 10.51 -4.14
CA LEU A 11 5.84 9.84 -4.39
C LEU A 11 5.57 9.70 -5.89
N CYS A 12 5.88 10.77 -6.62
CA CYS A 12 5.73 10.78 -8.07
C CYS A 12 6.74 9.87 -8.81
N ALA A 13 7.84 9.48 -8.22
CA ALA A 13 8.89 8.72 -8.90
C ALA A 13 8.62 7.21 -9.01
N SER A 14 7.71 6.67 -8.20
CA SER A 14 7.45 5.23 -8.15
C SER A 14 5.98 4.92 -7.89
N VAL A 15 5.50 3.81 -8.45
CA VAL A 15 4.33 3.13 -7.93
C VAL A 15 4.63 2.70 -6.50
N VAL A 16 3.66 2.83 -5.60
CA VAL A 16 3.77 2.36 -4.22
C VAL A 16 3.32 0.91 -4.16
N ALA A 17 4.26 -0.03 -4.09
CA ALA A 17 3.92 -1.43 -3.95
C ALA A 17 3.37 -1.73 -2.55
N VAL A 18 2.33 -2.56 -2.49
CA VAL A 18 1.74 -3.04 -1.24
C VAL A 18 1.87 -4.57 -1.16
N PRO A 19 3.11 -5.09 -0.92
CA PRO A 19 3.39 -6.51 -0.99
C PRO A 19 2.74 -7.29 0.16
N PRO A 20 2.47 -8.60 -0.04
CA PRO A 20 2.24 -9.52 1.05
C PRO A 20 3.49 -9.66 1.93
N LEU A 21 3.32 -10.10 3.16
CA LEU A 21 4.41 -10.54 4.03
C LEU A 21 4.46 -12.07 4.00
N CYS A 22 5.59 -12.61 3.57
CA CYS A 22 5.76 -14.06 3.45
C CYS A 22 5.89 -14.71 4.83
N ARG A 23 5.20 -15.83 5.03
CA ARG A 23 5.19 -16.57 6.29
C ARG A 23 5.41 -18.06 6.07
N LYS A 24 6.08 -18.70 7.01
CA LYS A 24 6.24 -20.15 7.08
C LYS A 24 4.95 -20.84 7.56
N VAL A 25 4.92 -22.16 7.49
CA VAL A 25 3.80 -22.97 7.96
C VAL A 25 3.50 -22.75 9.46
N ASP A 26 4.52 -22.49 10.28
CA ASP A 26 4.41 -22.15 11.69
C ASP A 26 4.01 -20.70 11.95
N ARG A 27 3.74 -19.93 10.89
CA ARG A 27 3.38 -18.51 10.87
C ARG A 27 4.52 -17.54 11.19
N ALA A 28 5.73 -18.00 11.43
CA ALA A 28 6.88 -17.10 11.53
C ALA A 28 7.12 -16.38 10.20
N ILE A 29 7.69 -15.17 10.24
CA ILE A 29 8.07 -14.44 9.03
C ILE A 29 9.10 -15.27 8.25
N ASP A 30 8.85 -15.49 6.96
CA ASP A 30 9.84 -16.08 6.06
C ASP A 30 10.71 -14.98 5.47
N ILE A 31 11.92 -14.84 6.03
CA ILE A 31 12.87 -13.81 5.62
C ILE A 31 13.29 -14.03 4.18
N GLY A 32 13.65 -15.27 3.80
CA GLY A 32 14.15 -15.59 2.46
C GLY A 32 13.12 -15.27 1.37
N GLU A 33 11.87 -15.68 1.55
CA GLU A 33 10.81 -15.41 0.58
C GLU A 33 10.40 -13.93 0.57
N THR A 34 10.45 -13.25 1.71
CA THR A 34 10.24 -11.79 1.80
C THR A 34 11.33 -11.04 1.02
N CYS A 35 12.61 -11.43 1.15
CA CYS A 35 13.74 -10.87 0.39
C CYS A 35 13.58 -11.09 -1.11
N ARG A 36 13.15 -12.29 -1.53
CA ARG A 36 12.89 -12.58 -2.95
C ARG A 36 11.85 -11.63 -3.54
N LEU A 37 10.75 -11.41 -2.83
CA LEU A 37 9.70 -10.50 -3.28
C LEU A 37 10.19 -9.04 -3.33
N ILE A 38 10.94 -8.59 -2.33
CA ILE A 38 11.55 -7.24 -2.32
C ILE A 38 12.47 -7.08 -3.54
N SER A 39 13.37 -8.02 -3.76
CA SER A 39 14.31 -8.00 -4.89
C SER A 39 13.60 -8.01 -6.24
N HIS A 40 12.51 -8.78 -6.38
CA HIS A 40 11.68 -8.78 -7.59
C HIS A 40 11.05 -7.40 -7.84
N LEU A 41 10.48 -6.76 -6.83
CA LEU A 41 9.90 -5.42 -6.94
C LEU A 41 10.95 -4.37 -7.31
N GLU A 42 12.11 -4.40 -6.66
CA GLU A 42 13.21 -3.47 -6.91
C GLU A 42 13.81 -3.64 -8.31
N SER A 43 13.93 -4.89 -8.80
CA SER A 43 14.41 -5.19 -10.15
C SER A 43 13.49 -4.65 -11.24
N GLY A 44 12.18 -4.60 -10.98
CA GLY A 44 11.18 -3.99 -11.86
C GLY A 44 11.08 -2.46 -11.75
N GLY A 45 11.96 -1.80 -10.98
CA GLY A 45 12.05 -0.35 -10.87
C GLY A 45 11.22 0.26 -9.74
N VAL A 46 10.51 -0.53 -8.94
CA VAL A 46 9.76 -0.04 -7.77
C VAL A 46 10.74 0.48 -6.71
N ARG A 47 10.43 1.63 -6.13
CA ARG A 47 11.28 2.29 -5.11
C ARG A 47 10.49 2.70 -3.86
N THR A 48 9.23 2.30 -3.74
CA THR A 48 8.42 2.55 -2.54
C THR A 48 7.63 1.32 -2.17
N LEU A 49 7.88 0.77 -1.00
CA LEU A 49 7.22 -0.41 -0.44
C LEU A 49 6.39 -0.01 0.77
N LEU A 50 5.11 -0.36 0.77
CA LEU A 50 4.16 -0.07 1.85
C LEU A 50 3.66 -1.39 2.44
N TYR A 51 4.22 -1.79 3.56
CA TYR A 51 3.79 -2.98 4.30
C TYR A 51 2.61 -2.64 5.21
N GLY A 52 1.42 -3.10 4.83
CA GLY A 52 0.19 -2.73 5.51
C GLY A 52 -0.91 -3.78 5.41
N GLY A 53 -2.05 -3.43 4.84
CA GLY A 53 -3.22 -4.31 4.73
C GLY A 53 -2.92 -5.61 4.00
N ASN A 54 -2.29 -5.55 2.83
CA ASN A 54 -1.97 -6.75 2.05
C ASN A 54 -0.92 -7.64 2.73
N ALA A 55 -0.03 -7.06 3.53
CA ALA A 55 0.89 -7.80 4.39
C ALA A 55 0.21 -8.41 5.63
N ASN A 56 -1.12 -8.25 5.73
CA ASN A 56 -1.95 -8.71 6.85
C ASN A 56 -1.47 -8.23 8.22
N LEU A 57 -0.94 -6.99 8.31
CA LEU A 57 -0.46 -6.43 9.58
C LEU A 57 -1.59 -6.13 10.57
N TYR A 58 -2.85 -6.15 10.13
CA TYR A 58 -4.01 -6.11 11.02
C TYR A 58 -3.99 -7.21 12.09
N ASN A 59 -3.48 -8.39 11.71
CA ASN A 59 -3.48 -9.60 12.54
C ASN A 59 -2.09 -9.96 13.09
N MET A 60 -1.11 -9.08 12.89
CA MET A 60 0.25 -9.27 13.38
C MET A 60 0.33 -9.00 14.89
N ALA A 61 1.02 -9.86 15.62
CA ALA A 61 1.31 -9.61 17.03
C ALA A 61 2.28 -8.43 17.19
N VAL A 62 2.04 -7.55 18.16
CA VAL A 62 2.97 -6.44 18.47
C VAL A 62 4.37 -6.97 18.82
N SER A 63 4.46 -8.16 19.44
CA SER A 63 5.74 -8.81 19.75
C SER A 63 6.60 -9.23 18.57
N GLU A 64 5.99 -9.38 17.36
CA GLU A 64 6.72 -9.65 16.10
C GLU A 64 7.16 -8.37 15.40
N TYR A 65 6.64 -7.21 15.80
CA TYR A 65 6.77 -5.97 15.04
C TYR A 65 8.23 -5.50 14.92
N ALA A 66 9.01 -5.60 16.00
CA ALA A 66 10.43 -5.25 15.98
C ALA A 66 11.21 -6.10 14.96
N GLN A 67 10.95 -7.40 14.92
CA GLN A 67 11.56 -8.31 13.94
C GLN A 67 11.21 -7.93 12.50
N LEU A 68 9.94 -7.57 12.24
CA LEU A 68 9.54 -7.07 10.91
C LEU A 68 10.35 -5.84 10.52
N LEU A 69 10.48 -4.86 11.41
CA LEU A 69 11.24 -3.63 11.12
C LEU A 69 12.71 -3.92 10.81
N GLU A 70 13.35 -4.80 11.58
CA GLU A 70 14.73 -5.24 11.35
C GLU A 70 14.91 -5.88 9.97
N ILE A 71 13.98 -6.77 9.57
CA ILE A 71 14.00 -7.41 8.25
C ILE A 71 13.86 -6.36 7.14
N LEU A 72 12.87 -5.47 7.26
CA LEU A 72 12.62 -4.46 6.24
C LEU A 72 13.78 -3.47 6.09
N ASP A 73 14.43 -3.11 7.18
CA ASP A 73 15.61 -2.22 7.14
C ASP A 73 16.83 -2.92 6.51
N ALA A 74 17.08 -4.18 6.89
CA ALA A 74 18.25 -4.94 6.43
C ALA A 74 18.17 -5.38 4.96
N GLU A 75 16.95 -5.80 4.52
CA GLU A 75 16.78 -6.50 3.25
C GLU A 75 16.35 -5.58 2.09
N THR A 76 16.12 -4.29 2.36
CA THR A 76 15.70 -3.33 1.34
C THR A 76 16.88 -2.49 0.86
N GLY A 77 16.99 -2.30 -0.46
CA GLY A 77 18.05 -1.53 -1.09
C GLY A 77 18.08 -0.04 -0.68
N GLU A 78 19.25 0.58 -0.70
CA GLU A 78 19.48 1.96 -0.24
C GLU A 78 18.65 3.03 -0.98
N ALA A 79 18.19 2.74 -2.20
CA ALA A 79 17.36 3.63 -3.00
C ALA A 79 15.85 3.47 -2.71
N THR A 80 15.45 2.45 -1.96
CA THR A 80 14.05 2.10 -1.74
C THR A 80 13.55 2.63 -0.41
N VAL A 81 12.42 3.32 -0.45
CA VAL A 81 11.66 3.78 0.71
C VAL A 81 10.77 2.65 1.22
N VAL A 82 10.81 2.39 2.51
CA VAL A 82 9.90 1.45 3.17
C VAL A 82 9.01 2.18 4.15
N ILE A 83 7.73 1.86 4.10
CA ILE A 83 6.69 2.41 4.97
C ILE A 83 6.00 1.25 5.68
N PRO A 84 6.38 0.93 6.92
CA PRO A 84 5.64 -0.03 7.73
C PRO A 84 4.31 0.57 8.20
N SER A 85 3.39 -0.28 8.65
CA SER A 85 2.11 0.18 9.21
C SER A 85 1.99 -0.15 10.69
N VAL A 86 1.17 0.65 11.39
CA VAL A 86 0.82 0.49 12.80
C VAL A 86 -0.69 0.41 13.00
N GLY A 87 -1.11 -0.07 14.13
CA GLY A 87 -2.51 -0.13 14.51
C GLY A 87 -3.19 -1.45 14.12
N PRO A 88 -4.51 -1.43 13.90
CA PRO A 88 -5.39 -0.26 13.81
C PRO A 88 -5.85 0.30 15.18
N PHE A 89 -5.77 -0.47 16.26
CA PHE A 89 -6.28 -0.07 17.57
C PHE A 89 -5.27 0.80 18.32
N PHE A 90 -5.79 1.73 19.14
CA PHE A 90 -4.98 2.73 19.83
C PHE A 90 -3.88 2.11 20.73
N GLY A 91 -4.18 1.02 21.43
CA GLY A 91 -3.18 0.29 22.23
C GLY A 91 -2.00 -0.18 21.38
N ASN A 92 -2.30 -0.83 20.23
CA ASN A 92 -1.27 -1.28 19.29
C ASN A 92 -0.46 -0.10 18.74
N ILE A 93 -1.14 1.01 18.36
CA ILE A 93 -0.48 2.24 17.88
C ILE A 93 0.50 2.76 18.93
N THR A 94 0.11 2.76 20.21
CA THR A 94 0.92 3.24 21.32
C THR A 94 2.16 2.38 21.55
N ASP A 95 2.01 1.05 21.58
CA ASP A 95 3.12 0.11 21.77
C ASP A 95 4.08 0.13 20.59
N GLN A 96 3.54 0.15 19.36
CA GLN A 96 4.33 0.20 18.12
C GLN A 96 5.06 1.55 17.97
N ALA A 97 4.52 2.66 18.48
CA ALA A 97 5.20 3.94 18.50
C ALA A 97 6.49 3.91 19.34
N GLU A 98 6.49 3.20 20.48
CA GLU A 98 7.70 3.02 21.28
C GLU A 98 8.75 2.16 20.57
N ILE A 99 8.32 1.10 19.86
CA ILE A 99 9.23 0.25 19.06
C ILE A 99 9.88 1.04 17.93
N LEU A 100 9.11 1.94 17.29
CA LEU A 100 9.55 2.76 16.16
C LEU A 100 10.41 3.95 16.59
N LYS A 101 10.36 4.34 17.85
CA LYS A 101 11.10 5.50 18.37
C LYS A 101 12.61 5.35 18.14
N GLY A 102 13.17 6.31 17.42
CA GLY A 102 14.59 6.29 17.04
C GLY A 102 14.92 5.40 15.84
N SER A 103 13.93 4.77 15.20
CA SER A 103 14.13 4.08 13.93
C SER A 103 14.35 5.07 12.78
N SER A 104 14.87 4.57 11.66
CA SER A 104 15.17 5.38 10.47
C SER A 104 14.06 5.39 9.41
N PHE A 105 12.87 4.84 9.70
CA PHE A 105 11.75 4.84 8.76
C PHE A 105 11.24 6.26 8.49
N PRO A 106 11.13 6.69 7.22
CA PRO A 106 10.81 8.09 6.89
C PRO A 106 9.33 8.44 7.09
N ALA A 107 8.46 7.44 7.13
CA ALA A 107 7.03 7.54 7.42
C ALA A 107 6.46 6.20 7.86
N VAL A 108 5.29 6.22 8.48
CA VAL A 108 4.56 5.03 8.94
C VAL A 108 3.09 5.18 8.58
N MET A 109 2.43 4.14 8.06
CA MET A 109 1.00 4.21 7.78
C MET A 109 0.17 3.75 8.98
N VAL A 110 -0.87 4.51 9.35
CA VAL A 110 -1.86 4.05 10.31
C VAL A 110 -2.93 3.24 9.59
N LEU A 111 -3.11 1.97 9.98
CA LEU A 111 -4.16 1.11 9.44
C LEU A 111 -5.54 1.63 9.89
N PRO A 112 -6.51 1.81 8.97
CA PRO A 112 -7.82 2.31 9.33
C PRO A 112 -8.66 1.25 10.03
N VAL A 113 -9.48 1.69 10.95
CA VAL A 113 -10.55 0.90 11.59
C VAL A 113 -11.81 1.75 11.72
N MET A 114 -12.96 1.17 11.39
CA MET A 114 -14.24 1.89 11.45
C MET A 114 -14.90 1.77 12.82
N PHE A 115 -14.83 0.61 13.45
CA PHE A 115 -15.40 0.39 14.77
C PHE A 115 -14.31 -0.08 15.75
N PRO A 116 -14.19 0.53 16.92
CA PRO A 116 -15.04 1.58 17.53
C PRO A 116 -14.47 3.01 17.37
N ALA A 117 -13.94 3.38 16.19
CA ALA A 117 -13.34 4.69 15.94
C ALA A 117 -14.37 5.79 15.60
N LYS A 118 -13.94 7.05 15.81
CA LYS A 118 -14.61 8.26 15.32
C LYS A 118 -13.58 9.21 14.74
N PRO A 119 -13.95 10.09 13.77
CA PRO A 119 -13.00 10.97 13.07
C PRO A 119 -12.08 11.78 13.99
N GLU A 120 -12.63 12.40 15.04
CA GLU A 120 -11.86 13.20 16.01
C GLU A 120 -10.90 12.32 16.82
N GLY A 121 -11.33 11.09 17.14
CA GLY A 121 -10.51 10.09 17.81
C GLY A 121 -9.36 9.60 16.92
N VAL A 122 -9.61 9.41 15.62
CA VAL A 122 -8.56 9.08 14.63
C VAL A 122 -7.53 10.21 14.56
N ALA A 123 -7.99 11.47 14.43
CA ALA A 123 -7.10 12.62 14.41
C ALA A 123 -6.25 12.75 15.69
N SER A 124 -6.86 12.50 16.85
CA SER A 124 -6.14 12.48 18.14
C SER A 124 -5.10 11.37 18.21
N ALA A 125 -5.44 10.14 17.76
CA ALA A 125 -4.51 9.01 17.74
C ALA A 125 -3.31 9.25 16.82
N VAL A 126 -3.53 9.86 15.64
CA VAL A 126 -2.45 10.24 14.72
C VAL A 126 -1.48 11.24 15.37
N ARG A 127 -1.99 12.29 16.02
CA ARG A 127 -1.14 13.28 16.73
C ARG A 127 -0.35 12.62 17.85
N HIS A 128 -1.00 11.78 18.64
CA HIS A 128 -0.35 11.03 19.73
C HIS A 128 0.79 10.13 19.22
N PHE A 129 0.55 9.41 18.10
CA PHE A 129 1.58 8.58 17.49
C PHE A 129 2.81 9.40 17.09
N VAL A 130 2.60 10.53 16.39
CA VAL A 130 3.70 11.39 15.93
C VAL A 130 4.44 12.02 17.09
N GLU A 131 3.73 12.50 18.11
CA GLU A 131 4.34 13.04 19.34
C GLU A 131 5.23 11.99 20.01
N LYS A 132 4.79 10.73 20.05
CA LYS A 132 5.48 9.64 20.72
C LYS A 132 6.64 9.06 19.95
N SER A 133 6.48 8.85 18.65
CA SER A 133 7.48 8.22 17.78
C SER A 133 8.45 9.21 17.11
N GLY A 134 8.01 10.44 16.88
CA GLY A 134 8.72 11.44 16.06
C GLY A 134 8.57 11.21 14.55
N ILE A 135 7.78 10.22 14.11
CA ILE A 135 7.65 9.82 12.70
C ILE A 135 6.31 10.29 12.13
N ARG A 136 6.33 10.97 10.98
CA ARG A 136 5.10 11.42 10.30
C ARG A 136 4.31 10.24 9.73
N VAL A 137 2.99 10.42 9.65
CA VAL A 137 2.03 9.39 9.28
C VAL A 137 1.62 9.46 7.81
N VAL A 138 1.47 8.32 7.17
CA VAL A 138 0.64 8.16 5.98
C VAL A 138 -0.81 7.98 6.45
N LEU A 139 -1.66 8.94 6.12
CA LEU A 139 -3.09 8.87 6.45
C LEU A 139 -3.81 8.01 5.42
N TYR A 140 -4.36 6.87 5.86
CA TYR A 140 -5.04 5.93 4.98
C TYR A 140 -6.57 6.12 5.06
N ILE A 141 -7.16 6.71 4.03
CA ILE A 141 -8.59 6.97 3.92
C ILE A 141 -9.23 5.91 3.03
N LYS A 142 -10.03 5.03 3.64
CA LYS A 142 -10.71 3.91 2.96
C LYS A 142 -12.23 4.04 2.97
N ASP A 143 -12.74 4.94 3.80
CA ASP A 143 -14.17 5.21 3.97
C ASP A 143 -14.36 6.69 4.32
N GLU A 144 -15.43 7.31 3.83
CA GLU A 144 -15.75 8.72 4.08
C GLU A 144 -15.97 9.01 5.56
N ALA A 145 -16.55 8.06 6.29
CA ALA A 145 -16.84 8.20 7.70
C ALA A 145 -15.60 8.04 8.60
N TYR A 146 -14.44 7.64 8.03
CA TYR A 146 -13.20 7.46 8.79
C TYR A 146 -12.63 8.80 9.29
N ILE A 147 -12.58 9.80 8.42
CA ILE A 147 -12.10 11.15 8.74
C ILE A 147 -12.70 12.14 7.74
N SER A 148 -13.06 13.35 8.16
CA SER A 148 -13.54 14.36 7.21
C SER A 148 -12.36 15.03 6.45
N PRO A 149 -12.63 15.61 5.26
CA PRO A 149 -11.63 16.38 4.51
C PRO A 149 -10.97 17.50 5.34
N GLU A 150 -11.76 18.20 6.15
CA GLU A 150 -11.30 19.31 7.00
C GLU A 150 -10.36 18.81 8.11
N LEU A 151 -10.68 17.68 8.75
CA LEU A 151 -9.81 17.07 9.75
C LEU A 151 -8.52 16.53 9.13
N ALA A 152 -8.59 15.95 7.93
CA ALA A 152 -7.41 15.53 7.19
C ALA A 152 -6.50 16.74 6.85
N GLY A 153 -7.10 17.83 6.35
CA GLY A 153 -6.39 19.08 6.11
C GLY A 153 -5.78 19.71 7.37
N ALA A 154 -6.49 19.64 8.52
CA ALA A 154 -5.94 20.09 9.79
C ALA A 154 -4.70 19.29 10.20
N LEU A 155 -4.72 17.94 10.05
CA LEU A 155 -3.55 17.10 10.34
C LEU A 155 -2.35 17.40 9.41
N VAL A 156 -2.61 17.72 8.13
CA VAL A 156 -1.55 18.17 7.20
C VAL A 156 -0.96 19.50 7.66
N LYS A 157 -1.79 20.48 8.05
CA LYS A 157 -1.35 21.79 8.59
C LYS A 157 -0.57 21.64 9.89
N ASP A 158 -0.90 20.67 10.74
CA ASP A 158 -0.18 20.35 11.97
C ASP A 158 1.21 19.73 11.68
N GLY A 159 1.52 19.38 10.43
CA GLY A 159 2.79 18.78 10.03
C GLY A 159 2.95 17.31 10.44
N VAL A 160 1.89 16.64 10.87
CA VAL A 160 1.91 15.24 11.33
C VAL A 160 1.71 14.23 10.19
N ILE A 161 1.25 14.68 9.02
CA ILE A 161 1.04 13.84 7.84
C ILE A 161 2.25 13.94 6.89
N SER A 162 2.72 12.79 6.43
CA SER A 162 3.70 12.67 5.35
C SER A 162 3.03 12.77 3.98
N TRP A 163 1.99 11.97 3.77
CA TRP A 163 1.14 11.97 2.59
C TRP A 163 -0.17 11.23 2.88
N VAL A 164 -1.11 11.28 1.95
CA VAL A 164 -2.45 10.67 2.09
C VAL A 164 -2.60 9.53 1.09
N LYS A 165 -2.96 8.34 1.57
CA LYS A 165 -3.43 7.21 0.76
C LYS A 165 -4.95 7.28 0.65
N TYR A 166 -5.44 7.65 -0.53
CA TYR A 166 -6.86 7.72 -0.82
C TYR A 166 -7.36 6.43 -1.47
N ALA A 167 -8.25 5.70 -0.81
CA ALA A 167 -8.69 4.38 -1.25
C ALA A 167 -10.21 4.13 -1.10
N ILE A 168 -11.02 5.17 -1.22
CA ILE A 168 -12.47 5.03 -1.32
C ILE A 168 -12.81 4.55 -2.73
N VAL A 169 -13.48 3.40 -2.83
CA VAL A 169 -13.85 2.80 -4.12
C VAL A 169 -15.09 3.50 -4.68
N ARG A 170 -15.03 3.94 -5.93
CA ARG A 170 -16.16 4.53 -6.68
C ARG A 170 -16.45 3.73 -7.94
N GLU A 171 -17.72 3.52 -8.24
CA GLU A 171 -18.15 2.95 -9.53
C GLU A 171 -17.76 3.85 -10.71
N ALA A 172 -17.90 5.16 -10.51
CA ALA A 172 -17.48 6.19 -11.46
C ALA A 172 -16.40 7.07 -10.80
N PRO A 173 -15.09 6.79 -11.01
CA PRO A 173 -14.00 7.48 -10.31
C PRO A 173 -13.97 9.01 -10.52
N LEU A 174 -14.53 9.52 -11.62
CA LEU A 174 -14.68 10.97 -11.86
C LEU A 174 -15.73 11.64 -10.96
N GLN A 175 -16.66 10.88 -10.39
CA GLN A 175 -17.75 11.38 -9.54
C GLN A 175 -17.39 11.13 -8.07
N ASP A 176 -16.49 11.93 -7.55
CA ASP A 176 -15.98 11.77 -6.18
C ASP A 176 -15.92 13.11 -5.45
N ASP A 177 -17.03 13.44 -4.79
CA ASP A 177 -17.16 14.70 -4.06
C ASP A 177 -16.25 14.73 -2.82
N TYR A 178 -16.04 13.58 -2.16
CA TYR A 178 -15.13 13.52 -1.03
C TYR A 178 -13.68 13.79 -1.47
N LEU A 179 -13.24 13.20 -2.60
CA LEU A 179 -11.90 13.46 -3.11
C LEU A 179 -11.72 14.94 -3.49
N ARG A 180 -12.71 15.55 -4.14
CA ARG A 180 -12.67 17.00 -4.44
C ARG A 180 -12.52 17.84 -3.17
N ALA A 181 -13.39 17.59 -2.16
CA ALA A 181 -13.31 18.30 -0.89
C ALA A 181 -11.98 18.06 -0.16
N LEU A 182 -11.38 16.87 -0.27
CA LEU A 182 -10.06 16.59 0.28
C LEU A 182 -8.98 17.42 -0.43
N LEU A 183 -9.04 17.53 -1.76
CA LEU A 183 -8.06 18.28 -2.56
C LEU A 183 -8.20 19.81 -2.39
N ASP A 184 -9.34 20.31 -1.90
CA ASP A 184 -9.47 21.69 -1.44
C ASP A 184 -8.69 21.97 -0.14
N GLN A 185 -8.32 20.93 0.61
CA GLN A 185 -7.60 21.02 1.88
C GLN A 185 -6.14 20.56 1.80
N VAL A 186 -5.79 19.69 0.85
CA VAL A 186 -4.50 19.01 0.75
C VAL A 186 -3.97 19.11 -0.68
N ASP A 187 -2.68 19.41 -0.83
CA ASP A 187 -2.01 19.41 -2.15
C ASP A 187 -2.20 18.05 -2.86
N PRO A 188 -2.76 18.01 -4.08
CA PRO A 188 -2.94 16.78 -4.85
C PRO A 188 -1.66 15.94 -4.98
N ALA A 189 -0.50 16.58 -5.07
CA ALA A 189 0.80 15.90 -5.16
C ALA A 189 1.17 15.11 -3.88
N MET A 190 0.51 15.39 -2.75
CA MET A 190 0.62 14.63 -1.50
C MET A 190 -0.41 13.50 -1.38
N VAL A 191 -1.30 13.33 -2.36
CA VAL A 191 -2.33 12.30 -2.34
C VAL A 191 -1.99 11.21 -3.36
N VAL A 192 -2.04 9.96 -2.92
CA VAL A 192 -1.76 8.78 -3.72
C VAL A 192 -3.03 7.94 -3.85
N SER A 193 -3.39 7.56 -5.08
CA SER A 193 -4.50 6.65 -5.35
C SER A 193 -4.25 5.28 -4.70
N GLY A 194 -5.15 4.83 -3.86
CA GLY A 194 -4.95 3.67 -2.98
C GLY A 194 -5.59 2.37 -3.45
N ILE A 195 -6.04 2.26 -4.72
CA ILE A 195 -6.96 1.19 -5.16
C ILE A 195 -6.36 0.29 -6.25
N GLY A 196 -5.18 0.55 -6.74
CA GLY A 196 -4.53 -0.21 -7.82
C GLY A 196 -4.50 0.56 -9.14
N GLU A 197 -4.30 -0.19 -10.23
CA GLU A 197 -4.17 0.34 -11.59
C GLU A 197 -5.50 0.84 -12.15
N GLN A 198 -6.64 0.25 -11.76
CA GLN A 198 -7.94 0.54 -12.38
C GLN A 198 -8.32 2.02 -12.39
N PRO A 199 -8.32 2.76 -11.25
CA PRO A 199 -8.66 4.19 -11.28
C PRO A 199 -7.45 5.10 -11.51
N ALA A 200 -6.23 4.57 -11.61
CA ALA A 200 -5.01 5.37 -11.57
C ALA A 200 -4.96 6.46 -12.65
N ILE A 201 -5.37 6.14 -13.89
CA ILE A 201 -5.38 7.12 -15.00
C ILE A 201 -6.29 8.29 -14.65
N VAL A 202 -7.52 8.02 -14.20
CA VAL A 202 -8.51 9.06 -13.83
C VAL A 202 -7.98 9.87 -12.66
N HIS A 203 -7.48 9.21 -11.61
CA HIS A 203 -7.01 9.89 -10.41
C HIS A 203 -5.81 10.81 -10.67
N LEU A 204 -4.85 10.36 -11.48
CA LEU A 204 -3.66 11.17 -11.78
C LEU A 204 -3.96 12.25 -12.81
N ARG A 205 -4.73 11.94 -13.88
CA ARG A 205 -5.05 12.88 -14.95
C ARG A 205 -6.03 13.97 -14.53
N ASP A 206 -7.15 13.56 -13.89
CA ASP A 206 -8.29 14.45 -13.69
C ASP A 206 -8.30 15.10 -12.28
N PHE A 207 -7.63 14.46 -11.31
CA PHE A 207 -7.51 14.97 -9.94
C PHE A 207 -6.08 15.42 -9.59
N GLY A 208 -5.10 15.14 -10.43
CA GLY A 208 -3.71 15.58 -10.21
C GLY A 208 -2.97 14.81 -9.11
N LEU A 209 -3.41 13.60 -8.74
CA LEU A 209 -2.77 12.82 -7.69
C LEU A 209 -1.32 12.46 -8.05
N GLY A 210 -0.44 12.37 -7.05
CA GLY A 210 0.99 12.18 -7.24
C GLY A 210 1.38 10.81 -7.81
N SER A 211 0.71 9.73 -7.40
CA SER A 211 0.99 8.36 -7.80
C SER A 211 -0.18 7.43 -7.46
N PHE A 212 0.03 6.12 -7.57
CA PHE A 212 -0.92 5.12 -7.11
C PHE A 212 -0.24 3.97 -6.34
N THR A 213 -1.00 3.31 -5.47
CA THR A 213 -0.57 2.08 -4.81
C THR A 213 -1.10 0.88 -5.58
N SER A 214 -0.33 -0.19 -5.65
CA SER A 214 -0.79 -1.43 -6.26
C SER A 214 -0.33 -2.67 -5.49
N GLY A 215 -1.21 -3.67 -5.42
CA GLY A 215 -0.84 -5.02 -5.00
C GLY A 215 -0.48 -5.89 -6.19
N CYS A 216 -1.11 -5.68 -7.35
CA CYS A 216 -0.82 -6.43 -8.58
C CYS A 216 0.56 -6.10 -9.15
N VAL A 217 1.16 -4.96 -8.77
CA VAL A 217 2.56 -4.60 -9.05
C VAL A 217 3.53 -5.70 -8.59
N CYS A 218 3.18 -6.49 -7.57
CA CYS A 218 3.98 -7.63 -7.09
C CYS A 218 4.14 -8.73 -8.15
N ILE A 219 3.28 -8.77 -9.16
CA ILE A 219 3.37 -9.74 -10.27
C ILE A 219 4.18 -9.16 -11.43
N ALA A 220 3.91 -7.91 -11.84
CA ALA A 220 4.55 -7.28 -12.99
C ALA A 220 5.01 -5.84 -12.66
N PRO A 221 6.07 -5.69 -11.85
CA PRO A 221 6.50 -4.38 -11.36
C PRO A 221 6.93 -3.43 -12.49
N SER A 222 7.64 -3.92 -13.51
CA SER A 222 8.06 -3.10 -14.64
C SER A 222 6.89 -2.55 -15.46
N GLU A 223 5.82 -3.33 -15.64
CA GLU A 223 4.62 -2.88 -16.36
C GLU A 223 3.86 -1.81 -15.58
N SER A 224 3.70 -1.98 -14.27
CA SER A 224 3.06 -0.97 -13.42
C SER A 224 3.87 0.34 -13.40
N MET A 225 5.20 0.27 -13.35
CA MET A 225 6.09 1.44 -13.48
C MET A 225 5.99 2.10 -14.87
N ARG A 226 5.89 1.33 -15.94
CA ARG A 226 5.66 1.85 -17.30
C ARG A 226 4.31 2.56 -17.43
N MET A 227 3.26 2.02 -16.78
CA MET A 227 1.96 2.68 -16.72
C MET A 227 2.06 4.05 -16.03
N LEU A 228 2.75 4.12 -14.90
CA LEU A 228 2.98 5.40 -14.21
C LEU A 228 3.74 6.39 -15.09
N ALA A 229 4.78 5.95 -15.79
CA ALA A 229 5.54 6.79 -16.71
C ALA A 229 4.66 7.34 -17.86
N ALA A 230 3.88 6.47 -18.51
CA ALA A 230 2.96 6.86 -19.59
C ALA A 230 1.93 7.89 -19.13
N ILE A 231 1.34 7.71 -17.93
CA ILE A 231 0.40 8.71 -17.37
C ILE A 231 1.08 10.07 -17.22
N LYS A 232 2.32 10.10 -16.71
CA LYS A 232 3.08 11.34 -16.47
C LYS A 232 3.50 12.05 -17.75
N GLU A 233 3.77 11.28 -18.79
CA GLU A 233 4.10 11.79 -20.12
C GLU A 233 2.85 12.24 -20.90
N GLY A 234 1.65 12.01 -20.34
CA GLY A 234 0.36 12.32 -20.98
C GLY A 234 -0.04 11.30 -22.05
N ASP A 235 0.64 10.17 -22.15
CA ASP A 235 0.27 9.04 -23.02
C ASP A 235 -0.80 8.17 -22.33
N PHE A 236 -2.01 8.71 -22.26
CA PHE A 236 -3.13 8.01 -21.62
C PHE A 236 -3.59 6.79 -22.39
N ASP A 237 -3.43 6.77 -23.72
CA ASP A 237 -3.74 5.60 -24.54
C ASP A 237 -2.73 4.46 -24.30
N GLY A 238 -1.45 4.79 -24.16
CA GLY A 238 -0.42 3.84 -23.75
C GLY A 238 -0.64 3.31 -22.35
N ALA A 239 -0.97 4.18 -21.41
CA ALA A 239 -1.30 3.81 -20.03
C ALA A 239 -2.51 2.87 -19.97
N GLU A 240 -3.58 3.13 -20.77
CA GLU A 240 -4.78 2.28 -20.81
C GLU A 240 -4.47 0.89 -21.37
N LYS A 241 -3.64 0.78 -22.40
CA LYS A 241 -3.19 -0.54 -22.91
C LYS A 241 -2.45 -1.35 -21.86
N ILE A 242 -1.73 -0.69 -20.94
CA ILE A 242 -1.06 -1.37 -19.82
C ILE A 242 -2.08 -1.71 -18.74
N ARG A 243 -2.96 -0.76 -18.35
CA ARG A 243 -3.99 -0.96 -17.33
C ARG A 243 -4.84 -2.22 -17.60
N VAL A 244 -5.23 -2.43 -18.85
CA VAL A 244 -6.05 -3.59 -19.25
C VAL A 244 -5.36 -4.93 -18.93
N LYS A 245 -4.02 -4.99 -18.95
CA LYS A 245 -3.28 -6.21 -18.59
C LYS A 245 -3.47 -6.60 -17.12
N PHE A 246 -3.69 -5.64 -16.23
CA PHE A 246 -3.91 -5.86 -14.80
C PHE A 246 -5.37 -6.20 -14.48
N ALA A 247 -6.30 -5.93 -15.39
CA ALA A 247 -7.74 -5.94 -15.11
C ALA A 247 -8.26 -7.27 -14.54
N ASP A 248 -7.84 -8.41 -15.10
CA ASP A 248 -8.33 -9.72 -14.68
C ASP A 248 -7.94 -10.03 -13.22
N LEU A 249 -6.68 -9.76 -12.85
CA LEU A 249 -6.23 -9.98 -11.48
C LEU A 249 -6.86 -8.98 -10.50
N GLU A 250 -7.00 -7.71 -10.90
CA GLU A 250 -7.67 -6.70 -10.09
C GLU A 250 -9.16 -7.00 -9.88
N ASN A 251 -9.85 -7.52 -10.90
CA ASN A 251 -11.25 -7.91 -10.78
C ASN A 251 -11.42 -9.08 -9.78
N LEU A 252 -10.55 -10.08 -9.83
CA LEU A 252 -10.53 -11.17 -8.84
C LEU A 252 -10.26 -10.63 -7.43
N ARG A 253 -9.27 -9.74 -7.28
CA ARG A 253 -8.96 -9.06 -6.03
C ARG A 253 -10.15 -8.30 -5.46
N ASN A 254 -10.86 -7.56 -6.29
CA ASN A 254 -12.01 -6.76 -5.87
C ASN A 254 -13.21 -7.64 -5.47
N ALA A 255 -13.43 -8.74 -6.17
CA ALA A 255 -14.55 -9.65 -5.92
C ALA A 255 -14.34 -10.56 -4.70
N HIS A 256 -13.09 -10.98 -4.42
CA HIS A 256 -12.80 -12.04 -3.45
C HIS A 256 -11.87 -11.60 -2.31
N GLY A 257 -11.57 -10.31 -2.23
CA GLY A 257 -10.73 -9.72 -1.19
C GLY A 257 -9.26 -9.61 -1.56
N PRO A 258 -8.64 -8.44 -1.29
CA PRO A 258 -7.28 -8.16 -1.75
C PRO A 258 -6.22 -9.02 -1.08
N ILE A 259 -6.35 -9.32 0.21
CA ILE A 259 -5.31 -10.05 0.95
C ILE A 259 -5.16 -11.48 0.42
N PRO A 260 -6.18 -12.37 0.44
CA PRO A 260 -6.01 -13.74 -0.01
C PRO A 260 -5.66 -13.84 -1.50
N VAL A 261 -6.28 -13.03 -2.36
CA VAL A 261 -6.01 -13.08 -3.80
C VAL A 261 -4.56 -12.69 -4.11
N LEU A 262 -4.06 -11.59 -3.53
CA LEU A 262 -2.71 -11.12 -3.83
C LEU A 262 -1.61 -12.00 -3.21
N HIS A 263 -1.83 -12.54 -2.01
CA HIS A 263 -0.93 -13.54 -1.44
C HIS A 263 -0.78 -14.75 -2.38
N HIS A 264 -1.90 -15.37 -2.74
CA HIS A 264 -1.85 -16.55 -3.60
C HIS A 264 -1.36 -16.24 -5.02
N ALA A 265 -1.66 -15.06 -5.57
CA ALA A 265 -1.17 -14.67 -6.89
C ALA A 265 0.37 -14.66 -6.93
N VAL A 266 1.05 -14.11 -5.93
CA VAL A 266 2.51 -14.09 -5.83
C VAL A 266 3.08 -15.51 -5.76
N GLY A 267 2.51 -16.38 -4.93
CA GLY A 267 2.92 -17.79 -4.82
C GLY A 267 2.65 -18.58 -6.10
N LEU A 268 1.46 -18.43 -6.69
CA LEU A 268 1.05 -19.15 -7.91
C LEU A 268 1.84 -18.68 -9.15
N ALA A 269 2.35 -17.46 -9.16
CA ALA A 269 3.26 -16.93 -10.16
C ALA A 269 4.73 -17.39 -9.95
N GLY A 270 5.04 -18.09 -8.86
CA GLY A 270 6.39 -18.57 -8.57
C GLY A 270 7.40 -17.49 -8.17
N ILE A 271 6.91 -16.29 -7.81
CA ILE A 271 7.74 -15.15 -7.42
C ILE A 271 8.31 -15.35 -6.02
N ALA A 272 7.44 -15.67 -5.05
CA ALA A 272 7.82 -15.97 -3.68
C ALA A 272 6.76 -16.87 -3.03
N ASP A 273 7.15 -17.76 -2.12
CA ASP A 273 6.19 -18.51 -1.31
C ASP A 273 5.68 -17.62 -0.18
N THR A 274 4.45 -17.17 -0.31
CA THR A 274 3.82 -16.28 0.68
C THR A 274 3.29 -17.02 1.91
N GLY A 275 3.22 -18.35 1.85
CA GLY A 275 2.74 -19.22 2.93
C GLY A 275 1.25 -19.09 3.23
N THR A 276 0.87 -19.42 4.46
CA THR A 276 -0.54 -19.39 4.91
C THR A 276 -0.94 -18.03 5.49
N GLN A 277 -2.24 -17.73 5.42
CA GLN A 277 -2.79 -16.53 6.04
C GLN A 277 -2.75 -16.62 7.58
N LEU A 278 -2.58 -15.48 8.24
CA LEU A 278 -2.80 -15.39 9.70
C LEU A 278 -4.27 -15.60 10.03
N PRO A 279 -4.60 -16.19 11.21
CA PRO A 279 -5.98 -16.28 11.70
C PRO A 279 -6.70 -14.93 11.70
N LEU A 280 -8.03 -14.98 11.61
CA LEU A 280 -8.97 -13.93 11.24
C LEU A 280 -9.00 -13.64 9.73
N MET A 281 -8.00 -14.10 8.97
CA MET A 281 -8.06 -14.29 7.52
C MET A 281 -8.10 -15.78 7.21
N ALA A 282 -8.44 -16.10 5.98
CA ALA A 282 -8.43 -17.45 5.43
C ALA A 282 -7.64 -17.47 4.11
N ASP A 283 -7.13 -18.63 3.77
CA ASP A 283 -6.57 -18.87 2.45
C ASP A 283 -7.64 -18.74 1.37
N LEU A 284 -7.21 -18.54 0.13
CA LEU A 284 -8.09 -18.42 -1.02
C LEU A 284 -8.86 -19.76 -1.23
N ASP A 285 -10.13 -19.68 -1.57
CA ASP A 285 -10.94 -20.83 -1.90
C ASP A 285 -10.32 -21.62 -3.05
N LYS A 286 -10.36 -22.97 -2.96
CA LYS A 286 -9.73 -23.86 -3.95
C LYS A 286 -10.19 -23.60 -5.38
N GLU A 287 -11.46 -23.23 -5.53
CA GLU A 287 -12.08 -22.93 -6.83
C GLU A 287 -11.50 -21.68 -7.49
N LEU A 288 -10.94 -20.75 -6.69
CA LEU A 288 -10.34 -19.52 -7.15
C LEU A 288 -8.84 -19.65 -7.47
N MET A 289 -8.20 -20.74 -7.05
CA MET A 289 -6.76 -20.94 -7.27
C MET A 289 -6.39 -20.93 -8.76
N GLU A 290 -7.17 -21.61 -9.59
CA GLU A 290 -6.89 -21.67 -11.03
C GLU A 290 -7.20 -20.35 -11.76
N PRO A 291 -8.33 -19.66 -11.53
CA PRO A 291 -8.55 -18.31 -12.02
C PRO A 291 -7.43 -17.32 -11.65
N VAL A 292 -6.98 -17.32 -10.39
CA VAL A 292 -5.90 -16.44 -9.92
C VAL A 292 -4.56 -16.81 -10.57
N ARG A 293 -4.23 -18.09 -10.67
CA ARG A 293 -3.03 -18.58 -11.39
C ARG A 293 -3.00 -18.10 -12.84
N LYS A 294 -4.12 -18.25 -13.55
CA LYS A 294 -4.25 -17.84 -14.94
C LYS A 294 -4.07 -16.32 -15.10
N ALA A 295 -4.74 -15.54 -14.25
CA ALA A 295 -4.63 -14.08 -14.31
C ALA A 295 -3.21 -13.57 -13.97
N ALA A 296 -2.57 -14.17 -12.95
CA ALA A 296 -1.18 -13.83 -12.60
C ALA A 296 -0.20 -14.25 -13.69
N GLY A 297 -0.34 -15.47 -14.26
CA GLY A 297 0.50 -15.95 -15.34
C GLY A 297 0.39 -15.10 -16.60
N ALA A 298 -0.82 -14.73 -17.03
CA ALA A 298 -1.03 -13.84 -18.17
C ALA A 298 -0.38 -12.45 -17.95
N LEU A 299 -0.42 -11.94 -16.72
CA LEU A 299 0.23 -10.66 -16.39
C LEU A 299 1.75 -10.77 -16.42
N MET A 300 2.36 -11.88 -15.96
CA MET A 300 3.79 -12.14 -16.07
C MET A 300 4.26 -12.24 -17.52
N GLU A 301 3.53 -13.02 -18.36
CA GLU A 301 3.85 -13.14 -19.80
C GLU A 301 3.86 -11.77 -20.50
N CYS A 302 2.91 -10.89 -20.14
CA CYS A 302 2.87 -9.52 -20.66
C CYS A 302 4.07 -8.67 -20.22
N ALA A 303 4.70 -9.00 -19.10
CA ALA A 303 5.91 -8.33 -18.59
C ALA A 303 7.21 -8.93 -19.15
N GLY A 304 7.13 -10.05 -19.88
CA GLY A 304 8.30 -10.77 -20.39
C GLY A 304 9.08 -11.54 -19.32
N LEU A 305 8.36 -11.95 -18.27
CA LEU A 305 8.89 -12.67 -17.10
C LEU A 305 8.60 -14.17 -17.20
#